data_fac6b30802047973799874f6ac9721d3
#
_entry.id   fac6b30802047973799874f6ac9721d3
#
_cell.length_a   1.000
_cell.length_b   1.000
_cell.length_c   1.000
_cell.angle_alpha   90.00
_cell.angle_beta   90.00
_cell.angle_gamma   90.00
#
_symmetry.space_group_name_H-M   'P 1'
#
loop_
_entity.id
_entity.type
_entity.pdbx_description
1 polymer ?
#
loop_
_entity_poly.entity_id
_entity_poly.type
_entity_poly.pdbx_seq_one_letter_code
_entity_poly.pdbx_strand_id
1 'polypeptide(L)'
;FCEKEGDENACATIMSLLPEGIKDKVETYRYRGDISEALQVLASAKTIIGSRFHANILGMVFGKKILPIAYSDKTINILSDMKYPGPIVDIRTIDNFNINELDFNNIQVADISKLKILAEKQFSELDKVLVKK
;
A
#
# COMPACT_ATOMS: atom_id res chain seq x y z
N PHE A 1 -9.33 3.08 -6.01
CA PHE A 1 -10.71 2.57 -6.12
C PHE A 1 -11.73 3.61 -6.62
N CYS A 2 -11.31 4.67 -7.27
CA CYS A 2 -12.20 5.70 -7.81
C CYS A 2 -12.01 5.77 -9.33
N GLU A 3 -13.08 5.59 -10.11
CA GLU A 3 -13.04 5.71 -11.57
C GLU A 3 -12.46 7.06 -12.04
N LYS A 4 -12.71 8.13 -11.25
CA LYS A 4 -12.19 9.48 -11.53
C LYS A 4 -10.68 9.62 -11.38
N GLU A 5 -10.01 8.68 -10.74
CA GLU A 5 -8.56 8.75 -10.49
C GLU A 5 -7.71 8.07 -11.58
N GLY A 6 -8.34 7.46 -12.58
CA GLY A 6 -7.65 6.90 -13.74
C GLY A 6 -6.88 5.61 -13.48
N ASP A 7 -7.10 4.92 -12.36
CA ASP A 7 -6.38 3.70 -12.01
C ASP A 7 -6.54 2.60 -13.07
N GLU A 8 -7.72 2.48 -13.69
CA GLU A 8 -7.96 1.50 -14.76
C GLU A 8 -7.13 1.80 -16.02
N ASN A 9 -7.04 3.07 -16.39
CA ASN A 9 -6.23 3.49 -17.53
C ASN A 9 -4.74 3.24 -17.26
N ALA A 10 -4.28 3.47 -16.02
CA ALA A 10 -2.93 3.17 -15.61
C ALA A 10 -2.63 1.66 -15.72
N CYS A 11 -3.53 0.80 -15.23
CA CYS A 11 -3.41 -0.65 -15.39
C CYS A 11 -3.35 -1.07 -16.86
N ALA A 12 -4.23 -0.54 -17.71
CA ALA A 12 -4.24 -0.84 -19.13
C ALA A 12 -2.92 -0.41 -19.80
N THR A 13 -2.41 0.77 -19.45
CA THR A 13 -1.12 1.26 -19.95
C THR A 13 0.02 0.34 -19.52
N ILE A 14 0.11 -0.04 -18.24
CA ILE A 14 1.12 -0.96 -17.75
C ILE A 14 1.05 -2.29 -18.53
N MET A 15 -0.15 -2.87 -18.69
CA MET A 15 -0.33 -4.11 -19.44
C MET A 15 0.13 -3.99 -20.89
N SER A 16 -0.09 -2.83 -21.53
CA SER A 16 0.35 -2.61 -22.92
C SER A 16 1.88 -2.55 -23.06
N LEU A 17 2.58 -2.12 -22.04
CA LEU A 17 4.03 -1.99 -22.00
C LEU A 17 4.76 -3.27 -21.62
N LEU A 18 4.06 -4.27 -21.09
CA LEU A 18 4.68 -5.53 -20.69
C LEU A 18 5.09 -6.37 -21.91
N PRO A 19 6.25 -7.06 -21.85
CA PRO A 19 6.61 -8.07 -22.83
C PRO A 19 5.56 -9.19 -22.87
N GLU A 20 5.29 -9.73 -24.07
CA GLU A 20 4.28 -10.79 -24.28
C GLU A 20 4.46 -11.99 -23.34
N GLY A 21 5.67 -12.47 -23.13
CA GLY A 21 5.95 -13.59 -22.23
C GLY A 21 5.74 -13.31 -20.72
N ILE A 22 5.45 -12.06 -20.36
CA ILE A 22 5.14 -11.64 -18.99
C ILE A 22 3.64 -11.38 -18.84
N LYS A 23 2.95 -10.92 -19.87
CA LYS A 23 1.52 -10.62 -19.84
C LYS A 23 0.68 -11.78 -19.33
N ASP A 24 1.00 -12.99 -19.75
CA ASP A 24 0.29 -14.23 -19.35
C ASP A 24 0.44 -14.56 -17.86
N LYS A 25 1.40 -13.92 -17.17
CA LYS A 25 1.66 -14.10 -15.73
C LYS A 25 1.10 -13.00 -14.87
N VAL A 26 0.46 -12.00 -15.48
CA VAL A 26 -0.07 -10.83 -14.79
C VAL A 26 -1.58 -10.88 -14.77
N GLU A 27 -2.15 -10.89 -13.59
CA GLU A 27 -3.58 -10.77 -13.38
C GLU A 27 -3.95 -9.32 -13.05
N THR A 28 -5.06 -8.85 -13.60
CA THR A 28 -5.62 -7.54 -13.25
C THR A 28 -6.83 -7.72 -12.36
N TYR A 29 -6.83 -7.04 -11.22
CA TYR A 29 -7.99 -6.99 -10.33
C TYR A 29 -8.73 -5.66 -10.52
N ARG A 30 -10.03 -5.73 -10.78
CA ARG A 30 -10.90 -4.57 -10.87
C ARG A 30 -11.86 -4.55 -9.69
N TYR A 31 -11.80 -3.50 -8.88
CA TYR A 31 -12.74 -3.32 -7.78
C TYR A 31 -14.16 -3.08 -8.30
N ARG A 32 -15.11 -3.89 -7.85
CA ARG A 32 -16.52 -3.85 -8.25
C ARG A 32 -17.47 -3.55 -7.08
N GLY A 33 -16.94 -2.94 -6.02
CA GLY A 33 -17.74 -2.59 -4.83
C GLY A 33 -17.65 -3.62 -3.70
N ASP A 34 -17.06 -4.80 -3.91
CA ASP A 34 -16.83 -5.79 -2.84
C ASP A 34 -15.52 -5.51 -2.13
N ILE A 35 -15.63 -4.93 -0.93
CA ILE A 35 -14.46 -4.60 -0.11
C ILE A 35 -13.78 -5.86 0.46
N SER A 36 -14.55 -6.91 0.72
CA SER A 36 -14.02 -8.16 1.27
C SER A 36 -13.12 -8.86 0.26
N GLU A 37 -13.54 -8.89 -1.01
CA GLU A 37 -12.73 -9.41 -2.10
C GLU A 37 -11.44 -8.59 -2.28
N ALA A 38 -11.54 -7.25 -2.29
CA ALA A 38 -10.37 -6.37 -2.39
C ALA A 38 -9.36 -6.58 -1.25
N LEU A 39 -9.85 -6.74 -0.02
CA LEU A 39 -9.00 -7.03 1.13
C LEU A 39 -8.35 -8.41 1.04
N GLN A 40 -9.05 -9.43 0.53
CA GLN A 40 -8.49 -10.76 0.29
C GLN A 40 -7.37 -10.72 -0.75
N VAL A 41 -7.54 -9.99 -1.85
CA VAL A 41 -6.48 -9.79 -2.86
C VAL A 41 -5.24 -9.20 -2.23
N LEU A 42 -5.37 -8.11 -1.44
CA LEU A 42 -4.24 -7.51 -0.74
C LEU A 42 -3.61 -8.47 0.29
N ALA A 43 -4.46 -9.20 1.04
CA ALA A 43 -4.00 -10.14 2.07
C ALA A 43 -3.30 -11.37 1.47
N SER A 44 -3.60 -11.76 0.23
CA SER A 44 -2.94 -12.87 -0.46
C SER A 44 -1.56 -12.50 -0.99
N ALA A 45 -1.28 -11.21 -1.18
CA ALA A 45 -0.01 -10.76 -1.73
C ALA A 45 1.16 -11.06 -0.78
N LYS A 46 2.31 -11.42 -1.35
CA LYS A 46 3.58 -11.57 -0.63
C LYS A 46 4.27 -10.22 -0.41
N THR A 47 4.20 -9.37 -1.42
CA THR A 47 4.76 -8.02 -1.43
C THR A 47 3.76 -7.08 -2.11
N ILE A 48 3.62 -5.88 -1.61
CA ILE A 48 2.74 -4.85 -2.17
C ILE A 48 3.59 -3.67 -2.63
N ILE A 49 3.49 -3.31 -3.90
CA ILE A 49 4.06 -2.08 -4.45
C ILE A 49 2.90 -1.09 -4.54
N GLY A 50 2.86 -0.12 -3.63
CA GLY A 50 1.70 0.73 -3.44
C GLY A 50 1.96 2.20 -3.78
N SER A 51 1.29 2.73 -4.81
CA SER A 51 1.23 4.19 -5.06
C SER A 51 0.09 4.86 -4.30
N ARG A 52 -0.92 4.10 -3.87
CA ARG A 52 -2.04 4.62 -3.07
C ARG A 52 -1.76 4.44 -1.59
N PHE A 53 -2.02 5.50 -0.82
CA PHE A 53 -1.76 5.53 0.63
C PHE A 53 -2.42 4.36 1.36
N HIS A 54 -3.71 4.11 1.11
CA HIS A 54 -4.44 3.02 1.77
C HIS A 54 -3.90 1.63 1.43
N ALA A 55 -3.35 1.41 0.23
CA ALA A 55 -2.73 0.13 -0.13
C ALA A 55 -1.48 -0.13 0.73
N ASN A 56 -0.68 0.91 1.00
CA ASN A 56 0.49 0.80 1.88
C ASN A 56 0.08 0.53 3.33
N ILE A 57 -0.93 1.25 3.86
CA ILE A 57 -1.42 1.05 5.22
C ILE A 57 -1.99 -0.36 5.40
N LEU A 58 -2.85 -0.80 4.49
CA LEU A 58 -3.43 -2.14 4.54
C LEU A 58 -2.35 -3.21 4.40
N GLY A 59 -1.34 -2.99 3.56
CA GLY A 59 -0.18 -3.86 3.44
C GLY A 59 0.53 -4.05 4.79
N MET A 60 0.77 -2.97 5.52
CA MET A 60 1.35 -3.04 6.87
C MET A 60 0.42 -3.74 7.86
N VAL A 61 -0.88 -3.46 7.82
CA VAL A 61 -1.89 -4.10 8.69
C VAL A 61 -1.92 -5.61 8.47
N PHE A 62 -1.77 -6.07 7.23
CA PHE A 62 -1.72 -7.49 6.88
C PHE A 62 -0.33 -8.12 7.06
N GLY A 63 0.65 -7.38 7.59
CA GLY A 63 2.00 -7.89 7.80
C GLY A 63 2.73 -8.22 6.50
N LYS A 64 2.47 -7.46 5.44
CA LYS A 64 3.12 -7.66 4.14
C LYS A 64 4.37 -6.81 4.01
N LYS A 65 5.31 -7.28 3.19
CA LYS A 65 6.38 -6.42 2.69
C LYS A 65 5.76 -5.36 1.78
N ILE A 66 6.12 -4.11 1.97
CA ILE A 66 5.61 -3.04 1.12
C ILE A 66 6.77 -2.28 0.47
N LEU A 67 6.55 -1.80 -0.75
CA LEU A 67 7.38 -0.82 -1.43
C LEU A 67 6.49 0.38 -1.78
N PRO A 68 6.47 1.42 -0.95
CA PRO A 68 5.67 2.59 -1.23
C PRO A 68 6.24 3.39 -2.40
N ILE A 69 5.36 3.80 -3.32
CA ILE A 69 5.67 4.80 -4.34
C ILE A 69 5.02 6.10 -3.91
N ALA A 70 5.83 7.05 -3.44
CA ALA A 70 5.35 8.35 -2.98
C ALA A 70 5.32 9.35 -4.16
N TYR A 71 4.21 10.07 -4.28
CA TYR A 71 4.04 11.17 -5.22
C TYR A 71 3.92 12.53 -4.52
N SER A 72 3.98 12.55 -3.21
CA SER A 72 3.88 13.77 -2.39
C SER A 72 4.61 13.61 -1.07
N ASP A 73 4.99 14.74 -0.47
CA ASP A 73 5.62 14.76 0.86
C ASP A 73 4.71 14.19 1.96
N LYS A 74 3.39 14.30 1.79
CA LYS A 74 2.43 13.72 2.73
C LYS A 74 2.67 12.22 2.94
N THR A 75 2.88 11.46 1.87
CA THR A 75 3.13 10.01 1.96
C THR A 75 4.46 9.75 2.66
N ILE A 76 5.51 10.50 2.31
CA ILE A 76 6.85 10.36 2.90
C ILE A 76 6.80 10.67 4.40
N ASN A 77 6.19 11.79 4.76
CA ASN A 77 6.10 12.24 6.15
C ASN A 77 5.33 11.23 7.03
N ILE A 78 4.19 10.73 6.55
CA ILE A 78 3.42 9.72 7.29
C ILE A 78 4.21 8.43 7.48
N LEU A 79 4.88 7.93 6.44
CA LEU A 79 5.71 6.73 6.56
C LEU A 79 6.90 6.94 7.51
N SER A 80 7.48 8.14 7.52
CA SER A 80 8.52 8.54 8.48
C SER A 80 8.00 8.57 9.91
N ASP A 81 6.83 9.18 10.15
CA ASP A 81 6.18 9.23 11.47
C ASP A 81 5.85 7.82 11.99
N MET A 82 5.46 6.93 11.08
CA MET A 82 5.21 5.51 11.38
C MET A 82 6.51 4.70 11.57
N LYS A 83 7.67 5.32 11.37
CA LYS A 83 8.99 4.66 11.41
C LYS A 83 9.06 3.45 10.46
N TYR A 84 8.53 3.62 9.26
CA TYR A 84 8.61 2.59 8.24
C TYR A 84 10.08 2.25 7.95
N PRO A 85 10.50 0.96 8.04
CA PRO A 85 11.92 0.61 8.00
C PRO A 85 12.46 0.37 6.58
N GLY A 86 11.57 0.34 5.57
CA GLY A 86 11.93 -0.03 4.20
C GLY A 86 12.21 1.17 3.28
N PRO A 87 12.60 0.89 2.03
CA PRO A 87 12.79 1.92 1.02
C PRO A 87 11.47 2.55 0.60
N ILE A 88 11.51 3.83 0.25
CA ILE A 88 10.40 4.60 -0.34
C ILE A 88 10.87 5.09 -1.70
N VAL A 89 10.10 4.82 -2.74
CA VAL A 89 10.36 5.35 -4.08
C VAL A 89 9.62 6.68 -4.22
N ASP A 90 10.36 7.77 -4.38
CA ASP A 90 9.77 9.07 -4.70
C ASP A 90 9.66 9.19 -6.23
N ILE A 91 8.43 9.24 -6.74
CA ILE A 91 8.19 9.33 -8.20
C ILE A 91 8.78 10.60 -8.82
N ARG A 92 8.96 11.65 -8.03
CA ARG A 92 9.54 12.92 -8.50
C ARG A 92 11.03 12.81 -8.81
N THR A 93 11.69 11.79 -8.27
CA THR A 93 13.11 11.51 -8.46
C THR A 93 13.34 10.08 -8.99
N ILE A 94 12.33 9.51 -9.65
CA ILE A 94 12.35 8.11 -10.09
C ILE A 94 13.50 7.80 -11.05
N ASP A 95 13.94 8.77 -11.83
CA ASP A 95 15.07 8.63 -12.75
C ASP A 95 16.40 8.32 -12.03
N ASN A 96 16.48 8.66 -10.74
CA ASN A 96 17.62 8.36 -9.89
C ASN A 96 17.47 7.01 -9.16
N PHE A 97 16.33 6.36 -9.30
CA PHE A 97 16.03 5.10 -8.60
C PHE A 97 16.49 3.90 -9.43
N ASN A 98 17.48 3.16 -8.91
CA ASN A 98 17.96 1.96 -9.58
C ASN A 98 17.21 0.73 -9.05
N ILE A 99 16.27 0.22 -9.84
CA ILE A 99 15.49 -0.97 -9.48
C ILE A 99 16.37 -2.22 -9.30
N ASN A 100 17.52 -2.29 -9.95
CA ASN A 100 18.42 -3.45 -9.85
C ASN A 100 19.15 -3.51 -8.49
N GLU A 101 19.19 -2.42 -7.75
CA GLU A 101 19.73 -2.38 -6.40
C GLU A 101 18.71 -2.75 -5.32
N LEU A 102 17.44 -2.89 -5.71
CA LEU A 102 16.37 -3.24 -4.79
C LEU A 102 16.29 -4.74 -4.59
N ASP A 103 16.64 -5.19 -3.40
CA ASP A 103 16.40 -6.58 -3.00
C ASP A 103 15.06 -6.72 -2.27
N PHE A 104 14.06 -7.23 -2.97
CA PHE A 104 12.72 -7.48 -2.41
C PHE A 104 12.73 -8.49 -1.25
N ASN A 105 13.76 -9.35 -1.16
CA ASN A 105 13.85 -10.31 -0.06
C ASN A 105 14.24 -9.61 1.24
N ASN A 106 15.00 -8.53 1.16
CA ASN A 106 15.47 -7.74 2.29
C ASN A 106 14.50 -6.64 2.74
N ILE A 107 13.39 -6.41 2.02
CA ILE A 107 12.34 -5.51 2.52
C ILE A 107 11.78 -6.09 3.82
N GLN A 108 11.86 -5.32 4.89
CA GLN A 108 11.35 -5.71 6.20
C GLN A 108 9.84 -5.44 6.30
N VAL A 109 9.16 -6.29 7.07
CA VAL A 109 7.77 -6.04 7.46
C VAL A 109 7.76 -4.97 8.55
N ALA A 110 6.92 -3.95 8.41
CA ALA A 110 6.80 -2.89 9.40
C ALA A 110 6.14 -3.41 10.69
N ASP A 111 6.75 -3.11 11.84
CA ASP A 111 6.11 -3.35 13.14
C ASP A 111 5.15 -2.20 13.47
N ILE A 112 3.85 -2.46 13.33
CA ILE A 112 2.79 -1.49 13.63
C ILE A 112 2.08 -1.76 14.97
N SER A 113 2.62 -2.62 15.83
CA SER A 113 1.98 -3.00 17.09
C SER A 113 1.63 -1.81 17.97
N LYS A 114 2.56 -0.85 18.10
CA LYS A 114 2.32 0.39 18.86
C LYS A 114 1.25 1.27 18.22
N LEU A 115 1.21 1.34 16.91
CA LEU A 115 0.22 2.15 16.18
C LEU A 115 -1.19 1.56 16.32
N LYS A 116 -1.33 0.23 16.32
CA LYS A 116 -2.60 -0.45 16.60
C LYS A 116 -3.13 -0.09 17.98
N ILE A 117 -2.28 -0.16 19.01
CA ILE A 117 -2.67 0.20 20.38
C ILE A 117 -3.08 1.68 20.48
N LEU A 118 -2.37 2.58 19.80
CA LEU A 118 -2.72 3.99 19.78
C LEU A 118 -4.06 4.24 19.06
N ALA A 119 -4.29 3.56 17.93
CA ALA A 119 -5.55 3.67 17.19
C ALA A 119 -6.74 3.18 18.02
N GLU A 120 -6.62 2.04 18.71
CA GLU A 120 -7.65 1.53 19.63
C GLU A 120 -7.97 2.53 20.75
N LYS A 121 -6.96 3.20 21.30
CA LYS A 121 -7.16 4.18 22.37
C LYS A 121 -7.84 5.47 21.91
N GLN A 122 -7.80 5.82 20.62
CA GLN A 122 -8.41 7.07 20.13
C GLN A 122 -9.91 7.14 20.39
N PHE A 123 -10.61 6.02 20.43
CA PHE A 123 -12.05 5.98 20.66
C PHE A 123 -12.43 5.71 22.12
N SER A 124 -11.47 5.50 23.01
CA SER A 124 -11.74 5.12 24.40
C SER A 124 -12.59 6.14 25.18
N GLU A 125 -12.46 7.42 24.90
CA GLU A 125 -13.29 8.46 25.54
C GLU A 125 -14.70 8.49 24.95
N LEU A 126 -14.84 8.27 23.65
CA LEU A 126 -16.13 8.16 22.98
C LEU A 126 -16.89 6.94 23.48
N ASP A 127 -16.22 5.80 23.63
CA ASP A 127 -16.81 4.57 24.16
C ASP A 127 -17.36 4.75 25.57
N LYS A 128 -16.65 5.48 26.44
CA LYS A 128 -17.12 5.81 27.79
C LYS A 128 -18.42 6.62 27.80
N VAL A 129 -18.62 7.47 26.79
CA VAL A 129 -19.84 8.28 26.66
C VAL A 129 -21.00 7.44 26.09
N LEU A 130 -20.72 6.57 25.14
CA LEU A 130 -21.73 5.73 24.48
C LEU A 130 -22.26 4.60 25.37
N VAL A 131 -21.39 4.02 26.21
CA VAL A 131 -21.76 2.92 27.13
C VAL A 131 -22.55 3.43 28.33
N LYS A 132 -22.56 4.73 28.61
CA LYS A 132 -23.35 5.34 29.73
C LYS A 132 -24.83 5.55 29.41
N LYS A 133 -25.35 5.01 28.35
CA LYS A 133 -26.79 4.92 28.05
C LYS A 133 -27.27 3.50 28.27
#